data_1ecb1cd9c2c0fc4527bbf42396062a35
#
_entry.id   1ecb1cd9c2c0fc4527bbf42396062a35
#
_cell.length_a   1.000
_cell.length_b   1.000
_cell.length_c   1.000
_cell.angle_alpha   90.00
_cell.angle_beta   90.00
_cell.angle_gamma   90.00
#
_symmetry.space_group_name_H-M   'P 1'
#
loop_
_entity.id
_entity.type
_entity.pdbx_description
1 polymer ?
#
loop_
_entity_poly.entity_id
_entity_poly.type
_entity_poly.pdbx_seq_one_letter_code
_entity_poly.pdbx_strand_id
1 'polypeptide(L)'
;MPKSHRRDFLKVMGLGAAATAAPMISSKAFSGGKMPDGFYELPMKGNVRILHITDVHGQLKPVYFREPNVNLGIGEAFGRPPHLVGKKLLDAMDLKPNTPESYAYTYLDFDAAALKYGRTGGFAHLKTLLDQLREQAGGRQNTLTGGGGDLWQGSGTSLWTRGVDMVEASNILGLDVMVGHWEFTYR
;
A
#
# COMPACT_ATOMS: atom_id res chain seq x y z
N MET A 1 10.38 -20.15 -37.97
CA MET A 1 9.89 -19.77 -36.62
C MET A 1 8.51 -19.15 -36.77
N PRO A 2 7.44 -19.69 -36.21
CA PRO A 2 6.12 -19.11 -36.31
C PRO A 2 6.06 -17.81 -35.50
N LYS A 3 5.56 -16.76 -36.13
CA LYS A 3 5.32 -15.46 -35.46
C LYS A 3 4.14 -15.62 -34.50
N SER A 4 4.40 -15.62 -33.19
CA SER A 4 3.32 -15.56 -32.21
C SER A 4 2.65 -14.22 -32.28
N HIS A 5 1.35 -14.18 -32.52
CA HIS A 5 0.58 -12.95 -32.57
C HIS A 5 0.27 -12.45 -31.12
N ARG A 6 0.24 -11.11 -30.92
CA ARG A 6 -0.17 -10.48 -29.67
C ARG A 6 -1.43 -11.09 -29.06
N ARG A 7 -2.37 -11.56 -29.91
CA ARG A 7 -3.60 -12.23 -29.47
C ARG A 7 -3.35 -13.57 -28.80
N ASP A 8 -2.34 -14.33 -29.23
CA ASP A 8 -2.03 -15.64 -28.64
C ASP A 8 -1.34 -15.47 -27.29
N PHE A 9 -0.52 -14.43 -27.14
CA PHE A 9 0.03 -14.04 -25.85
C PHE A 9 -1.06 -13.66 -24.84
N LEU A 10 -2.05 -12.85 -25.26
CA LEU A 10 -3.18 -12.45 -24.41
C LEU A 10 -4.09 -13.64 -24.04
N LYS A 11 -4.25 -14.62 -24.93
CA LYS A 11 -5.00 -15.85 -24.61
C LYS A 11 -4.27 -16.72 -23.58
N VAL A 12 -2.94 -16.83 -23.69
CA VAL A 12 -2.13 -17.56 -22.72
C VAL A 12 -2.14 -16.86 -21.36
N MET A 13 -2.07 -15.52 -21.33
CA MET A 13 -2.22 -14.73 -20.11
C MET A 13 -3.62 -14.84 -19.50
N GLY A 14 -4.68 -14.85 -20.32
CA GLY A 14 -6.06 -15.04 -19.86
C GLY A 14 -6.33 -16.42 -19.28
N LEU A 15 -5.74 -17.47 -19.86
CA LEU A 15 -5.81 -18.84 -19.35
C LEU A 15 -4.96 -19.02 -18.07
N GLY A 16 -3.83 -18.34 -17.98
CA GLY A 16 -3.00 -18.30 -16.76
C GLY A 16 -3.72 -17.62 -15.57
N ALA A 17 -4.48 -16.56 -15.82
CA ALA A 17 -5.27 -15.88 -14.80
C ALA A 17 -6.47 -16.72 -14.30
N ALA A 18 -7.03 -17.59 -15.15
CA ALA A 18 -8.10 -18.50 -14.72
C ALA A 18 -7.60 -19.70 -13.88
N ALA A 19 -6.32 -20.09 -14.03
CA ALA A 19 -5.71 -21.19 -13.29
C ALA A 19 -5.15 -20.75 -11.92
N THR A 20 -5.06 -19.47 -11.66
CA THR A 20 -4.69 -18.88 -10.35
C THR A 20 -5.91 -18.26 -9.67
N ALA A 21 -7.03 -18.97 -9.62
CA ALA A 21 -8.07 -18.64 -8.64
C ALA A 21 -7.49 -18.94 -7.25
N ALA A 22 -6.60 -18.07 -6.78
CA ALA A 22 -6.49 -17.85 -5.34
C ALA A 22 -7.92 -17.59 -4.87
N PRO A 23 -8.39 -18.21 -3.78
CA PRO A 23 -9.72 -17.93 -3.27
C PRO A 23 -9.84 -16.42 -3.14
N MET A 24 -10.77 -15.81 -3.88
CA MET A 24 -11.12 -14.41 -3.66
C MET A 24 -11.57 -14.35 -2.20
N ILE A 25 -10.68 -13.84 -1.35
CA ILE A 25 -11.01 -13.56 0.03
C ILE A 25 -12.09 -12.50 -0.04
N SER A 26 -13.33 -12.94 0.14
CA SER A 26 -14.46 -12.03 0.06
C SER A 26 -14.26 -10.92 1.09
N SER A 27 -14.69 -9.72 0.76
CA SER A 27 -14.64 -8.55 1.68
C SER A 27 -15.28 -8.80 3.06
N LYS A 28 -16.05 -9.87 3.22
CA LYS A 28 -16.56 -10.35 4.51
C LYS A 28 -15.48 -10.92 5.43
N ALA A 29 -14.30 -11.33 4.93
CA ALA A 29 -13.23 -11.87 5.76
C ALA A 29 -12.57 -10.81 6.67
N PHE A 30 -12.74 -9.53 6.35
CA PHE A 30 -12.15 -8.42 7.11
C PHE A 30 -13.08 -7.78 8.16
N SER A 31 -14.31 -8.27 8.31
CA SER A 31 -15.28 -7.65 9.21
C SER A 31 -15.07 -7.92 10.71
N GLY A 32 -14.04 -8.61 11.11
CA GLY A 32 -13.83 -9.08 12.48
C GLY A 32 -12.49 -8.76 13.16
N GLY A 33 -11.63 -7.95 12.57
CA GLY A 33 -10.44 -7.42 13.28
C GLY A 33 -9.27 -8.39 13.48
N LYS A 34 -9.41 -9.69 13.25
CA LYS A 34 -8.30 -10.65 13.30
C LYS A 34 -8.05 -11.21 11.90
N MET A 35 -6.79 -11.17 11.46
CA MET A 35 -6.40 -11.82 10.21
C MET A 35 -6.62 -13.33 10.31
N PRO A 36 -7.12 -13.99 9.25
CA PRO A 36 -7.20 -15.45 9.24
C PRO A 36 -5.83 -16.07 9.50
N ASP A 37 -5.81 -17.18 10.22
CA ASP A 37 -4.59 -17.96 10.41
C ASP A 37 -4.05 -18.38 9.04
N GLY A 38 -2.74 -18.26 8.84
CA GLY A 38 -2.10 -18.56 7.56
C GLY A 38 -2.30 -17.51 6.45
N PHE A 39 -2.86 -16.34 6.74
CA PHE A 39 -3.10 -15.30 5.72
C PHE A 39 -1.84 -14.93 4.91
N TYR A 40 -0.68 -14.92 5.55
CA TYR A 40 0.62 -14.68 4.93
C TYR A 40 1.40 -15.96 4.61
N GLU A 41 0.77 -17.13 4.67
CA GLU A 41 1.39 -18.37 4.25
C GLU A 41 1.22 -18.55 2.74
N LEU A 42 2.26 -18.23 2.00
CA LEU A 42 2.26 -18.26 0.54
C LEU A 42 3.09 -19.45 0.04
N PRO A 43 2.47 -20.43 -0.63
CA PRO A 43 3.23 -21.57 -1.15
C PRO A 43 4.24 -21.13 -2.20
N MET A 44 5.42 -21.73 -2.17
CA MET A 44 6.42 -21.56 -3.23
C MET A 44 5.95 -22.26 -4.50
N LYS A 45 5.95 -21.52 -5.62
CA LYS A 45 5.62 -22.08 -6.96
C LYS A 45 6.83 -22.17 -7.89
N GLY A 46 8.01 -21.81 -7.40
CA GLY A 46 9.26 -21.79 -8.18
C GLY A 46 10.46 -21.78 -7.25
N ASN A 47 11.64 -21.50 -7.78
CA ASN A 47 12.90 -21.54 -7.06
C ASN A 47 13.23 -20.20 -6.37
N VAL A 48 12.61 -19.12 -6.81
CA VAL A 48 12.86 -17.76 -6.31
C VAL A 48 11.52 -17.09 -6.03
N ARG A 49 11.47 -16.31 -4.94
CA ARG A 49 10.36 -15.43 -4.60
C ARG A 49 10.78 -14.00 -4.82
N ILE A 50 10.01 -13.25 -5.59
CA ILE A 50 10.16 -11.80 -5.73
C ILE A 50 9.24 -11.14 -4.71
N LEU A 51 9.81 -10.31 -3.86
CA LEU A 51 9.11 -9.48 -2.89
C LEU A 51 9.16 -8.03 -3.40
N HIS A 52 8.03 -7.43 -3.64
CA HIS A 52 7.96 -6.07 -4.17
C HIS A 52 7.20 -5.18 -3.21
N ILE A 53 7.79 -4.02 -2.89
CA ILE A 53 7.17 -2.96 -2.09
C ILE A 53 7.26 -1.63 -2.83
N THR A 54 6.30 -0.75 -2.60
CA THR A 54 6.26 0.58 -3.20
C THR A 54 5.45 1.53 -2.32
N ASP A 55 5.64 2.83 -2.50
CA ASP A 55 4.79 3.89 -1.93
C ASP A 55 4.63 3.84 -0.40
N VAL A 56 5.70 3.60 0.33
CA VAL A 56 5.66 3.61 1.81
C VAL A 56 5.70 5.02 2.38
N HIS A 57 6.14 5.99 1.58
CA HIS A 57 6.10 7.42 1.88
C HIS A 57 6.76 7.81 3.21
N GLY A 58 7.95 7.27 3.48
CA GLY A 58 8.75 7.61 4.67
C GLY A 58 8.15 7.16 5.99
N GLN A 59 7.19 6.23 5.96
CA GLN A 59 6.50 5.75 7.15
C GLN A 59 7.31 4.65 7.84
N LEU A 60 8.08 5.01 8.87
CA LEU A 60 8.84 4.05 9.67
C LEU A 60 7.98 3.22 10.61
N LYS A 61 7.04 3.88 11.30
CA LYS A 61 6.15 3.25 12.28
C LYS A 61 4.72 3.16 11.75
N PRO A 62 3.95 2.15 12.16
CA PRO A 62 2.55 2.06 11.78
C PRO A 62 1.74 3.23 12.36
N VAL A 63 0.77 3.71 11.60
CA VAL A 63 -0.12 4.81 11.96
C VAL A 63 -1.58 4.37 11.89
N TYR A 64 -2.44 5.08 12.62
CA TYR A 64 -3.88 4.89 12.50
C TYR A 64 -4.37 5.38 11.13
N PHE A 65 -5.42 4.75 10.64
CA PHE A 65 -6.15 5.23 9.48
C PHE A 65 -6.63 6.66 9.75
N ARG A 66 -6.46 7.56 8.78
CA ARG A 66 -6.74 8.99 8.95
C ARG A 66 -7.26 9.60 7.67
N GLU A 67 -7.89 10.75 7.80
CA GLU A 67 -8.23 11.58 6.64
C GLU A 67 -7.00 11.83 5.78
N PRO A 68 -7.13 11.78 4.43
CA PRO A 68 -6.06 12.17 3.54
C PRO A 68 -5.66 13.63 3.79
N ASN A 69 -4.40 13.94 3.58
CA ASN A 69 -3.97 15.32 3.55
C ASN A 69 -4.60 16.01 2.35
N VAL A 70 -5.36 17.05 2.61
CA VAL A 70 -5.94 17.91 1.57
C VAL A 70 -5.29 19.29 1.63
N ASN A 71 -5.30 19.98 0.51
CA ASN A 71 -4.89 21.39 0.49
C ASN A 71 -5.83 22.18 1.39
N LEU A 72 -5.27 22.77 2.44
CA LEU A 72 -6.06 23.60 3.34
C LEU A 72 -6.46 24.87 2.62
N GLY A 73 -7.75 25.17 2.64
CA GLY A 73 -8.26 26.45 2.16
C GLY A 73 -7.77 27.59 3.05
N ILE A 74 -7.37 28.70 2.43
CA ILE A 74 -6.92 29.91 3.13
C ILE A 74 -7.92 31.03 2.84
N GLY A 75 -8.18 31.90 3.83
CA GLY A 75 -9.12 33.01 3.69
C GLY A 75 -10.52 32.51 3.36
N GLU A 76 -11.11 32.98 2.27
CA GLU A 76 -12.47 32.63 1.85
C GLU A 76 -12.64 31.16 1.40
N ALA A 77 -11.56 30.49 1.04
CA ALA A 77 -11.58 29.07 0.66
C ALA A 77 -11.62 28.14 1.89
N PHE A 78 -11.36 28.66 3.10
CA PHE A 78 -11.37 27.86 4.32
C PHE A 78 -12.76 27.25 4.58
N GLY A 79 -12.77 25.93 4.80
CA GLY A 79 -14.00 25.21 5.10
C GLY A 79 -14.98 25.06 3.91
N ARG A 80 -14.53 25.29 2.68
CA ARG A 80 -15.33 25.13 1.45
C ARG A 80 -14.76 24.04 0.53
N PRO A 81 -15.57 23.35 -0.28
CA PRO A 81 -15.07 22.49 -1.33
C PRO A 81 -14.12 23.26 -2.28
N PRO A 82 -13.03 22.65 -2.78
CA PRO A 82 -12.61 21.25 -2.63
C PRO A 82 -11.72 20.97 -1.39
N HIS A 83 -11.69 21.84 -0.40
CA HIS A 83 -10.83 21.77 0.79
C HIS A 83 -11.52 21.06 1.98
N LEU A 84 -12.49 20.21 1.69
CA LEU A 84 -13.23 19.41 2.66
C LEU A 84 -13.10 17.93 2.33
N VAL A 85 -13.09 17.08 3.38
CA VAL A 85 -13.12 15.62 3.26
C VAL A 85 -14.09 15.01 4.27
N GLY A 86 -14.37 13.73 4.11
CA GLY A 86 -15.17 12.96 5.06
C GLY A 86 -16.56 13.55 5.26
N LYS A 87 -17.03 13.50 6.51
CA LYS A 87 -18.37 13.97 6.86
C LYS A 87 -18.62 15.43 6.49
N LYS A 88 -17.62 16.30 6.66
CA LYS A 88 -17.76 17.73 6.32
C LYS A 88 -18.03 17.97 4.84
N LEU A 89 -17.42 17.15 3.97
CA LEU A 89 -17.71 17.21 2.52
C LEU A 89 -19.13 16.77 2.22
N LEU A 90 -19.60 15.67 2.82
CA LEU A 90 -20.95 15.19 2.63
C LEU A 90 -21.99 16.19 3.13
N ASP A 91 -21.78 16.75 4.31
CA ASP A 91 -22.67 17.78 4.88
C ASP A 91 -22.75 19.03 3.96
N ALA A 92 -21.59 19.46 3.40
CA ALA A 92 -21.53 20.59 2.48
C ALA A 92 -22.23 20.34 1.12
N MET A 93 -22.32 19.07 0.72
CA MET A 93 -22.94 18.63 -0.55
C MET A 93 -24.32 18.04 -0.38
N ASP A 94 -24.87 18.04 0.84
CA ASP A 94 -26.16 17.42 1.19
C ASP A 94 -26.25 15.94 0.78
N LEU A 95 -25.16 15.20 0.98
CA LEU A 95 -25.07 13.78 0.66
C LEU A 95 -25.17 12.92 1.91
N LYS A 96 -25.92 11.82 1.79
CA LYS A 96 -26.01 10.82 2.87
C LYS A 96 -24.78 9.91 2.86
N PRO A 97 -24.20 9.58 4.02
CA PRO A 97 -23.10 8.62 4.12
C PRO A 97 -23.55 7.20 3.70
N ASN A 98 -22.61 6.39 3.26
CA ASN A 98 -22.82 4.98 2.86
C ASN A 98 -23.80 4.81 1.69
N THR A 99 -23.86 5.77 0.79
CA THR A 99 -24.60 5.69 -0.47
C THR A 99 -23.62 5.61 -1.66
N PRO A 100 -24.07 5.14 -2.84
CA PRO A 100 -23.23 5.18 -4.04
C PRO A 100 -22.68 6.59 -4.34
N GLU A 101 -23.49 7.62 -4.11
CA GLU A 101 -23.12 9.01 -4.32
C GLU A 101 -21.98 9.42 -3.37
N SER A 102 -22.06 9.06 -2.07
CA SER A 102 -20.99 9.39 -1.13
C SER A 102 -19.68 8.69 -1.47
N TYR A 103 -19.74 7.46 -1.96
CA TYR A 103 -18.54 6.74 -2.42
C TYR A 103 -17.93 7.34 -3.69
N ALA A 104 -18.71 7.99 -4.55
CA ALA A 104 -18.18 8.73 -5.69
C ALA A 104 -17.29 9.91 -5.29
N TYR A 105 -17.47 10.43 -4.07
CA TYR A 105 -16.64 11.47 -3.46
C TYR A 105 -15.56 10.90 -2.53
N THR A 106 -15.33 9.60 -2.57
CA THR A 106 -14.31 8.89 -1.77
C THR A 106 -14.53 9.06 -0.26
N TYR A 107 -15.80 9.12 0.17
CA TYR A 107 -16.14 9.25 1.58
C TYR A 107 -15.82 7.98 2.37
N LEU A 108 -15.21 8.19 3.52
CA LEU A 108 -15.00 7.17 4.53
C LEU A 108 -15.13 7.82 5.92
N ASP A 109 -15.76 7.11 6.87
CA ASP A 109 -15.72 7.47 8.28
C ASP A 109 -14.34 7.12 8.84
N PHE A 110 -13.45 8.11 8.89
CA PHE A 110 -12.05 7.92 9.25
C PHE A 110 -11.86 7.55 10.73
N ASP A 111 -12.70 8.07 11.62
CA ASP A 111 -12.63 7.77 13.06
C ASP A 111 -13.06 6.32 13.32
N ALA A 112 -14.17 5.89 12.75
CA ALA A 112 -14.62 4.51 12.84
C ALA A 112 -13.62 3.55 12.18
N ALA A 113 -13.03 3.91 11.04
CA ALA A 113 -12.01 3.12 10.37
C ALA A 113 -10.72 3.02 11.21
N ALA A 114 -10.28 4.11 11.85
CA ALA A 114 -9.13 4.11 12.74
C ALA A 114 -9.32 3.16 13.93
N LEU A 115 -10.48 3.17 14.55
CA LEU A 115 -10.81 2.25 15.64
C LEU A 115 -10.88 0.79 15.18
N LYS A 116 -11.46 0.56 14.00
CA LYS A 116 -11.65 -0.79 13.45
C LYS A 116 -10.35 -1.44 13.00
N TYR A 117 -9.51 -0.70 12.27
CA TYR A 117 -8.31 -1.26 11.65
C TYR A 117 -7.05 -1.09 12.50
N GLY A 118 -7.07 -0.18 13.50
CA GLY A 118 -5.92 0.10 14.34
C GLY A 118 -4.77 0.74 13.53
N ARG A 119 -3.55 0.45 13.96
CA ARG A 119 -2.34 0.95 13.30
C ARG A 119 -1.93 0.04 12.16
N THR A 120 -1.66 0.62 10.99
CA THR A 120 -1.31 -0.09 9.77
C THR A 120 -0.05 0.48 9.11
N GLY A 121 0.55 -0.29 8.21
CA GLY A 121 1.70 0.12 7.41
C GLY A 121 3.02 0.23 8.18
N GLY A 122 3.98 0.91 7.58
CA GLY A 122 5.29 1.21 8.14
C GLY A 122 6.35 0.14 7.94
N PHE A 123 7.61 0.59 7.87
CA PHE A 123 8.79 -0.27 7.66
C PHE A 123 8.93 -1.34 8.74
N ALA A 124 8.53 -1.05 9.98
CA ALA A 124 8.59 -2.02 11.07
C ALA A 124 7.72 -3.26 10.81
N HIS A 125 6.48 -3.07 10.33
CA HIS A 125 5.60 -4.18 9.95
C HIS A 125 6.12 -4.87 8.67
N LEU A 126 6.59 -4.09 7.69
CA LEU A 126 7.16 -4.64 6.46
C LEU A 126 8.38 -5.52 6.76
N LYS A 127 9.25 -5.13 7.69
CA LYS A 127 10.42 -5.94 8.09
C LYS A 127 9.99 -7.32 8.57
N THR A 128 9.02 -7.37 9.49
CA THR A 128 8.49 -8.63 10.00
C THR A 128 7.89 -9.49 8.89
N LEU A 129 7.07 -8.88 8.03
CA LEU A 129 6.43 -9.60 6.92
C LEU A 129 7.45 -10.12 5.91
N LEU A 130 8.42 -9.29 5.51
CA LEU A 130 9.45 -9.71 4.56
C LEU A 130 10.33 -10.82 5.10
N ASP A 131 10.70 -10.76 6.39
CA ASP A 131 11.49 -11.83 7.01
C ASP A 131 10.71 -13.14 7.06
N GLN A 132 9.44 -13.11 7.41
CA GLN A 132 8.56 -14.28 7.38
C GLN A 132 8.43 -14.87 5.97
N LEU A 133 8.26 -14.03 4.94
CA LEU A 133 8.16 -14.47 3.56
C LEU A 133 9.50 -15.01 3.02
N ARG A 134 10.64 -14.49 3.48
CA ARG A 134 11.98 -15.00 3.18
C ARG A 134 12.20 -16.38 3.81
N GLU A 135 11.81 -16.54 5.08
CA GLU A 135 11.88 -17.81 5.76
C GLU A 135 11.06 -18.89 5.05
N GLN A 136 9.82 -18.58 4.66
CA GLN A 136 8.96 -19.48 3.87
C GLN A 136 9.57 -19.84 2.52
N ALA A 137 10.41 -18.99 1.94
CA ALA A 137 11.13 -19.26 0.69
C ALA A 137 12.41 -20.09 0.89
N GLY A 138 12.72 -20.49 2.11
CA GLY A 138 13.96 -21.20 2.45
C GLY A 138 15.16 -20.28 2.64
N GLY A 139 14.93 -18.98 2.84
CA GLY A 139 15.97 -18.00 3.18
C GLY A 139 16.14 -16.89 2.14
N ARG A 140 16.98 -15.92 2.49
CA ARG A 140 17.24 -14.74 1.66
C ARG A 140 17.82 -15.08 0.28
N GLN A 141 18.62 -16.15 0.18
CA GLN A 141 19.23 -16.59 -1.07
C GLN A 141 18.20 -17.00 -2.14
N ASN A 142 16.96 -17.29 -1.74
CA ASN A 142 15.85 -17.66 -2.62
C ASN A 142 14.86 -16.50 -2.83
N THR A 143 15.23 -15.28 -2.43
CA THR A 143 14.37 -14.11 -2.54
C THR A 143 15.08 -12.94 -3.18
N LEU A 144 14.33 -12.13 -3.92
CA LEU A 144 14.75 -10.82 -4.39
C LEU A 144 13.74 -9.79 -3.88
N THR A 145 14.20 -8.78 -3.15
CA THR A 145 13.35 -7.73 -2.62
C THR A 145 13.56 -6.44 -3.40
N GLY A 146 12.55 -6.01 -4.13
CA GLY A 146 12.57 -4.81 -4.95
C GLY A 146 11.73 -3.68 -4.37
N GLY A 147 12.22 -2.45 -4.48
CA GLY A 147 11.50 -1.22 -4.20
C GLY A 147 11.08 -0.50 -5.47
N GLY A 148 9.79 -0.21 -5.63
CA GLY A 148 9.21 0.46 -6.80
C GLY A 148 9.27 1.99 -6.77
N GLY A 149 9.93 2.57 -5.74
CA GLY A 149 10.00 4.02 -5.53
C GLY A 149 8.97 4.54 -4.54
N ASP A 150 9.04 5.84 -4.25
CA ASP A 150 8.26 6.52 -3.21
C ASP A 150 8.32 5.85 -1.83
N LEU A 151 9.48 5.27 -1.52
CA LEU A 151 9.69 4.64 -0.23
C LEU A 151 10.12 5.65 0.83
N TRP A 152 10.93 6.64 0.45
CA TRP A 152 11.64 7.51 1.41
C TRP A 152 10.96 8.86 1.62
N GLN A 153 10.24 9.38 0.63
CA GLN A 153 9.62 10.69 0.70
C GLN A 153 8.22 10.61 1.32
N GLY A 154 7.88 11.52 2.25
CA GLY A 154 6.52 11.70 2.77
C GLY A 154 6.41 11.85 4.28
N SER A 155 7.52 11.80 5.03
CA SER A 155 7.52 12.09 6.48
C SER A 155 8.38 13.30 6.81
N GLY A 156 8.09 13.95 7.95
CA GLY A 156 8.90 15.07 8.46
C GLY A 156 10.34 14.64 8.75
N THR A 157 10.54 13.45 9.33
CA THR A 157 11.87 12.93 9.62
C THR A 157 12.68 12.74 8.36
N SER A 158 12.11 12.12 7.34
CA SER A 158 12.80 11.91 6.07
C SER A 158 13.14 13.23 5.36
N LEU A 159 12.28 14.25 5.48
CA LEU A 159 12.59 15.58 4.98
C LEU A 159 13.80 16.21 5.73
N TRP A 160 13.80 16.15 7.05
CA TRP A 160 14.87 16.75 7.87
C TRP A 160 16.22 16.05 7.72
N THR A 161 16.22 14.74 7.53
CA THR A 161 17.42 13.93 7.29
C THR A 161 17.80 13.86 5.81
N ARG A 162 17.02 14.46 4.92
CA ARG A 162 17.16 14.33 3.46
C ARG A 162 17.17 12.86 3.00
N GLY A 163 16.32 12.05 3.62
CA GLY A 163 16.14 10.65 3.29
C GLY A 163 17.18 9.68 3.90
N VAL A 164 18.18 10.16 4.65
CA VAL A 164 19.23 9.29 5.23
C VAL A 164 18.62 8.24 6.14
N ASP A 165 17.67 8.60 7.01
CA ASP A 165 16.95 7.69 7.89
C ASP A 165 16.23 6.56 7.11
N MET A 166 15.68 6.88 5.96
CA MET A 166 14.98 5.93 5.12
C MET A 166 15.92 5.03 4.31
N VAL A 167 17.10 5.53 3.93
CA VAL A 167 18.19 4.69 3.37
C VAL A 167 18.64 3.66 4.38
N GLU A 168 18.91 4.06 5.61
CA GLU A 168 19.29 3.15 6.69
C GLU A 168 18.18 2.12 6.96
N ALA A 169 16.94 2.56 7.04
CA ALA A 169 15.78 1.67 7.21
C ALA A 169 15.65 0.68 6.04
N SER A 170 15.88 1.11 4.81
CA SER A 170 15.86 0.25 3.61
C SER A 170 16.95 -0.81 3.64
N ASN A 171 18.14 -0.46 4.11
CA ASN A 171 19.23 -1.41 4.31
C ASN A 171 18.86 -2.46 5.39
N ILE A 172 18.28 -2.03 6.51
CA ILE A 172 17.78 -2.93 7.56
C ILE A 172 16.66 -3.82 7.04
N LEU A 173 15.77 -3.28 6.21
CA LEU A 173 14.69 -4.02 5.57
C LEU A 173 15.24 -5.09 4.61
N GLY A 174 16.42 -4.85 4.07
CA GLY A 174 17.14 -5.75 3.16
C GLY A 174 16.61 -5.65 1.74
N LEU A 175 16.45 -4.43 1.21
CA LEU A 175 16.24 -4.21 -0.21
C LEU A 175 17.46 -4.64 -1.01
N ASP A 176 17.24 -5.33 -2.12
CA ASP A 176 18.29 -5.74 -3.06
C ASP A 176 18.40 -4.75 -4.22
N VAL A 177 17.28 -4.18 -4.63
CA VAL A 177 17.21 -3.19 -5.72
C VAL A 177 16.07 -2.20 -5.46
N MET A 178 16.26 -0.96 -5.87
CA MET A 178 15.23 0.06 -5.78
C MET A 178 15.27 0.97 -7.02
N VAL A 179 14.11 1.34 -7.49
CA VAL A 179 13.93 2.41 -8.48
C VAL A 179 13.61 3.70 -7.73
N GLY A 180 14.34 4.77 -8.02
CA GLY A 180 14.00 6.09 -7.47
C GLY A 180 12.82 6.70 -8.20
N HIS A 181 12.00 7.43 -7.44
CA HIS A 181 10.85 8.19 -7.95
C HIS A 181 10.91 9.62 -7.39
N TRP A 182 10.20 9.94 -6.33
CA TRP A 182 10.29 11.25 -5.67
C TRP A 182 11.52 11.40 -4.76
N GLU A 183 12.27 10.34 -4.54
CA GLU A 183 13.52 10.37 -3.76
C GLU A 183 14.52 11.39 -4.30
N PHE A 184 14.49 11.67 -5.59
CA PHE A 184 15.36 12.68 -6.22
C PHE A 184 14.99 14.13 -5.85
N THR A 185 13.92 14.36 -5.12
CA THR A 185 13.53 15.70 -4.66
C THR A 185 14.27 16.15 -3.38
N TYR A 186 14.95 15.25 -2.70
CA TYR A 186 15.82 15.58 -1.59
C TYR A 186 17.10 16.23 -2.08
N ARG A 187 17.27 17.53 -1.83
CA ARG A 187 18.43 18.33 -2.22
C ARG A 187 19.23 18.81 -1.01
#